data_11b577dbea7a675dbd760d2ccb7e6f4f
#
_entry.id   11b577dbea7a675dbd760d2ccb7e6f4f
#
_cell.length_a   1.000
_cell.length_b   1.000
_cell.length_c   1.000
_cell.angle_alpha   90.00
_cell.angle_beta   90.00
_cell.angle_gamma   90.00
#
_symmetry.space_group_name_H-M   'P 1'
#
loop_
_entity.id
_entity.type
_entity.pdbx_description
1 polymer ?
#
loop_
_entity_poly.entity_id
_entity_poly.type
_entity_poly.pdbx_seq_one_letter_code
_entity_poly.pdbx_strand_id
1 'polypeptide(L)'
;PTEMFDGTNLPTTANLTPITTGDDGTQIWKFTHNGVDSHPIHFHLFDVQLLNRVTWDNIIKPPEGNELGWKDTVRVHPLEDTYFALRPIIPIFPFEIPNSIRPLDPMMPLGNTTMFNPIDADGIPTDPIVNSLVNFGWEYMLHCHILSHEEMDMMRPITVAMPPIAPNALLHSIDGNSLTLTWMDNSITETEFEIEVTSDGFTWVSLGTIPVSLDQPNTHGPRSFIDTNYSESRIAYRVVAKNTIGYGMEFPALTVKSMSAPYFVGTLFYQFLPEIAK
;
A
#
# COMPACT_ATOMS: atom_id res chain seq x y z
N PRO A 1 4.00 16.49 -5.71
CA PRO A 1 3.85 15.51 -4.66
C PRO A 1 2.73 15.94 -3.73
N THR A 2 1.85 14.99 -3.38
CA THR A 2 0.79 15.23 -2.41
C THR A 2 1.39 15.05 -1.03
N GLU A 3 1.53 16.14 -0.27
CA GLU A 3 2.00 16.05 1.10
C GLU A 3 0.88 15.51 1.99
N MET A 4 1.20 14.48 2.77
CA MET A 4 0.30 13.95 3.78
C MET A 4 0.75 14.44 5.17
N PHE A 5 -0.18 14.99 5.94
CA PHE A 5 0.07 15.51 7.27
C PHE A 5 -0.43 14.57 8.35
N ASP A 6 0.35 14.35 9.38
CA ASP A 6 -0.07 13.62 10.58
C ASP A 6 -0.75 14.51 11.62
N GLY A 7 -0.98 15.77 11.32
CA GLY A 7 -1.64 16.72 12.20
C GLY A 7 -0.81 17.14 13.42
N THR A 8 0.35 16.56 13.66
CA THR A 8 1.18 16.82 14.86
C THR A 8 2.49 17.52 14.53
N ASN A 9 2.98 17.41 13.29
CA ASN A 9 4.21 18.08 12.87
C ASN A 9 3.98 18.78 11.54
N LEU A 10 4.40 20.03 11.46
CA LEU A 10 4.62 20.66 10.16
C LEU A 10 5.77 19.91 9.49
N PRO A 11 5.66 19.57 8.21
CA PRO A 11 6.72 18.85 7.52
C PRO A 11 7.93 19.76 7.39
N THR A 12 8.88 19.56 8.26
CA THR A 12 10.22 20.13 8.12
C THR A 12 11.16 19.16 7.42
N THR A 13 10.71 17.94 7.22
CA THR A 13 11.40 16.89 6.47
C THR A 13 10.36 15.96 5.87
N ALA A 14 10.57 15.49 4.66
CA ALA A 14 9.67 14.67 3.87
C ALA A 14 9.48 13.25 4.44
N ASN A 15 9.10 13.10 5.67
CA ASN A 15 8.56 11.86 6.18
C ASN A 15 7.07 11.82 5.82
N LEU A 16 6.78 11.42 4.59
CA LEU A 16 5.42 11.12 4.11
C LEU A 16 4.92 9.85 4.81
N THR A 17 4.69 9.95 6.11
CA THR A 17 4.10 8.84 6.85
C THR A 17 2.60 8.88 6.62
N PRO A 18 1.99 7.83 6.08
CA PRO A 18 0.53 7.77 6.00
C PRO A 18 -0.06 7.90 7.41
N ILE A 19 -1.00 8.83 7.58
CA ILE A 19 -1.67 9.09 8.87
C ILE A 19 -2.81 8.10 9.09
N THR A 20 -2.71 6.93 8.58
CA THR A 20 -3.64 5.88 8.97
C THR A 20 -3.25 5.36 10.33
N THR A 21 -3.98 5.74 11.32
CA THR A 21 -3.95 5.11 12.64
C THR A 21 -5.05 4.07 12.80
N GLY A 22 -5.89 3.88 11.78
CA GLY A 22 -7.01 2.95 11.76
C GLY A 22 -6.82 1.86 10.70
N ASP A 23 -7.52 0.75 10.89
CA ASP A 23 -7.49 -0.40 9.99
C ASP A 23 -8.26 -0.16 8.67
N ASP A 24 -8.94 0.99 8.53
CA ASP A 24 -9.79 1.35 7.39
C ASP A 24 -9.10 2.17 6.30
N GLY A 25 -7.82 2.49 6.48
CA GLY A 25 -7.05 3.28 5.53
C GLY A 25 -7.37 4.79 5.50
N THR A 26 -8.12 5.31 6.47
CA THR A 26 -8.43 6.75 6.54
C THR A 26 -7.18 7.60 6.73
N GLN A 27 -7.06 8.66 5.95
CA GLN A 27 -5.98 9.64 6.00
C GLN A 27 -6.54 11.04 6.14
N ILE A 28 -5.76 11.95 6.74
CA ILE A 28 -6.07 13.38 6.77
C ILE A 28 -5.18 14.08 5.76
N TRP A 29 -5.80 14.79 4.82
CA TRP A 29 -5.08 15.56 3.82
C TRP A 29 -5.34 17.04 3.98
N LYS A 30 -4.34 17.84 3.60
CA LYS A 30 -4.42 19.30 3.49
C LYS A 30 -4.16 19.73 2.06
N PHE A 31 -5.05 20.54 1.51
CA PHE A 31 -4.81 21.27 0.28
C PHE A 31 -4.59 22.74 0.60
N THR A 32 -3.40 23.23 0.28
CA THR A 32 -3.08 24.65 0.31
C THR A 32 -3.33 25.24 -1.07
N HIS A 33 -4.21 26.23 -1.16
CA HIS A 33 -4.56 26.85 -2.42
C HIS A 33 -4.16 28.34 -2.44
N ASN A 34 -3.09 28.64 -3.18
CA ASN A 34 -2.57 30.01 -3.34
C ASN A 34 -2.96 30.66 -4.69
N GLY A 35 -3.84 30.01 -5.43
CA GLY A 35 -4.32 30.49 -6.73
C GLY A 35 -5.56 31.40 -6.62
N VAL A 36 -6.31 31.53 -7.72
CA VAL A 36 -7.39 32.51 -7.86
C VAL A 36 -8.79 31.90 -7.98
N ASP A 37 -8.93 30.68 -8.49
CA ASP A 37 -10.23 30.05 -8.75
C ASP A 37 -10.61 29.07 -7.65
N SER A 38 -11.92 28.91 -7.38
CA SER A 38 -12.39 27.81 -6.56
C SER A 38 -12.44 26.54 -7.39
N HIS A 39 -11.76 25.49 -6.92
CA HIS A 39 -11.68 24.20 -7.61
C HIS A 39 -12.55 23.15 -6.94
N PRO A 40 -13.49 22.52 -7.64
CA PRO A 40 -14.14 21.30 -7.19
C PRO A 40 -13.18 20.13 -7.44
N ILE A 41 -12.52 19.66 -6.39
CA ILE A 41 -11.59 18.54 -6.47
C ILE A 41 -12.37 17.25 -6.27
N HIS A 42 -12.38 16.42 -7.29
CA HIS A 42 -12.98 15.08 -7.30
C HIS A 42 -11.94 14.01 -7.03
N PHE A 43 -12.34 13.00 -6.27
CA PHE A 43 -11.50 11.86 -5.87
C PHE A 43 -12.10 10.56 -6.39
N HIS A 44 -11.35 9.84 -7.22
CA HIS A 44 -11.73 8.49 -7.62
C HIS A 44 -11.44 7.50 -6.49
N LEU A 45 -12.34 6.56 -6.25
CA LEU A 45 -12.21 5.46 -5.27
C LEU A 45 -12.19 5.88 -3.79
N PHE A 46 -12.41 7.13 -3.46
CA PHE A 46 -12.37 7.58 -2.07
C PHE A 46 -13.68 8.22 -1.64
N ASP A 47 -14.10 7.91 -0.40
CA ASP A 47 -15.03 8.74 0.34
C ASP A 47 -14.24 9.85 1.04
N VAL A 48 -14.66 11.08 0.86
CA VAL A 48 -14.02 12.28 1.40
C VAL A 48 -14.97 13.02 2.34
N GLN A 49 -14.47 13.40 3.50
CA GLN A 49 -15.20 14.22 4.46
C GLN A 49 -14.43 15.51 4.75
N LEU A 50 -15.04 16.66 4.40
CA LEU A 50 -14.47 17.95 4.76
C LEU A 50 -14.49 18.13 6.27
N LEU A 51 -13.34 18.45 6.87
CA LEU A 51 -13.17 18.68 8.31
C LEU A 51 -13.30 20.16 8.64
N ASN A 52 -12.45 20.98 8.02
CA ASN A 52 -12.46 22.43 8.17
C ASN A 52 -11.62 23.10 7.08
N ARG A 53 -11.71 24.42 7.04
CA ARG A 53 -10.79 25.27 6.27
C ARG A 53 -10.10 26.26 7.19
N VAL A 54 -8.89 26.66 6.82
CA VAL A 54 -8.15 27.72 7.51
C VAL A 54 -7.82 28.78 6.48
N THR A 55 -8.35 29.97 6.66
CA THR A 55 -8.12 31.10 5.75
C THR A 55 -6.75 31.74 5.99
N TRP A 56 -6.28 32.55 5.04
CA TRP A 56 -4.97 33.23 5.10
C TRP A 56 -4.78 34.08 6.38
N ASP A 57 -5.86 34.56 6.99
CA ASP A 57 -5.88 35.29 8.26
C ASP A 57 -6.05 34.38 9.49
N ASN A 58 -5.83 33.07 9.32
CA ASN A 58 -5.90 32.02 10.34
C ASN A 58 -7.29 31.82 10.99
N ILE A 59 -8.37 32.21 10.29
CA ILE A 59 -9.73 31.90 10.75
C ILE A 59 -10.08 30.47 10.35
N ILE A 60 -10.48 29.66 11.35
CA ILE A 60 -10.98 28.29 11.12
C ILE A 60 -12.46 28.37 10.76
N LYS A 61 -12.82 27.84 9.59
CA LYS A 61 -14.18 27.74 9.10
C LYS A 61 -14.66 26.27 9.13
N PRO A 62 -15.77 25.96 9.79
CA PRO A 62 -16.37 24.64 9.68
C PRO A 62 -16.97 24.43 8.27
N PRO A 63 -17.28 23.16 7.90
CA PRO A 63 -18.02 22.87 6.69
C PRO A 63 -19.38 23.57 6.66
N GLU A 64 -19.82 23.96 5.47
CA GLU A 64 -21.19 24.42 5.25
C GLU A 64 -22.20 23.26 5.33
N GLY A 65 -23.47 23.53 5.52
CA GLY A 65 -24.50 22.50 5.68
C GLY A 65 -24.59 21.50 4.53
N ASN A 66 -24.29 21.94 3.29
CA ASN A 66 -24.26 21.09 2.10
C ASN A 66 -22.92 20.34 1.91
N GLU A 67 -21.92 20.63 2.73
CA GLU A 67 -20.60 19.99 2.71
C GLU A 67 -20.44 18.92 3.79
N LEU A 68 -21.41 18.78 4.67
CA LEU A 68 -21.40 17.78 5.73
C LEU A 68 -21.56 16.35 5.16
N GLY A 69 -20.94 15.39 5.84
CA GLY A 69 -20.98 13.98 5.47
C GLY A 69 -19.93 13.60 4.43
N TRP A 70 -20.00 12.36 3.95
CA TRP A 70 -19.11 11.82 2.95
C TRP A 70 -19.44 12.33 1.56
N LYS A 71 -18.40 12.71 0.81
CA LYS A 71 -18.45 13.28 -0.53
C LYS A 71 -17.43 12.56 -1.42
N ASP A 72 -17.60 12.69 -2.72
CA ASP A 72 -16.59 12.36 -3.73
C ASP A 72 -15.90 13.61 -4.31
N THR A 73 -16.44 14.79 -3.97
CA THR A 73 -15.94 16.08 -4.49
C THR A 73 -15.96 17.13 -3.40
N VAL A 74 -14.87 17.86 -3.22
CA VAL A 74 -14.69 18.92 -2.24
C VAL A 74 -14.32 20.22 -2.94
N ARG A 75 -14.94 21.34 -2.53
CA ARG A 75 -14.56 22.68 -2.97
C ARG A 75 -13.31 23.14 -2.23
N VAL A 76 -12.30 23.56 -2.99
CA VAL A 76 -11.07 24.18 -2.49
C VAL A 76 -11.04 25.62 -2.96
N HIS A 77 -11.03 26.58 -2.02
CA HIS A 77 -11.12 28.00 -2.33
C HIS A 77 -9.75 28.69 -2.28
N PRO A 78 -9.60 29.82 -3.00
CA PRO A 78 -8.37 30.61 -2.98
C PRO A 78 -7.97 31.07 -1.57
N LEU A 79 -6.68 31.13 -1.32
CA LEU A 79 -6.05 31.67 -0.12
C LEU A 79 -6.55 31.02 1.19
N GLU A 80 -6.75 29.70 1.13
CA GLU A 80 -7.05 28.91 2.33
C GLU A 80 -6.45 27.50 2.24
N ASP A 81 -6.28 26.92 3.41
CA ASP A 81 -5.99 25.50 3.61
C ASP A 81 -7.30 24.74 3.79
N THR A 82 -7.55 23.72 3.00
CA THR A 82 -8.70 22.84 3.14
C THR A 82 -8.25 21.50 3.72
N TYR A 83 -8.81 21.12 4.87
CA TYR A 83 -8.52 19.87 5.56
C TYR A 83 -9.67 18.88 5.39
N PHE A 84 -9.37 17.67 5.00
CA PHE A 84 -10.37 16.62 4.84
C PHE A 84 -9.80 15.24 5.18
N ALA A 85 -10.69 14.39 5.70
CA ALA A 85 -10.43 12.97 5.84
C ALA A 85 -10.83 12.28 4.55
N LEU A 86 -9.99 11.36 4.08
CA LEU A 86 -10.35 10.51 2.95
C LEU A 86 -10.10 9.04 3.29
N ARG A 87 -11.00 8.21 2.79
CA ARG A 87 -10.96 6.77 3.00
C ARG A 87 -11.14 6.05 1.67
N PRO A 88 -10.28 5.07 1.35
CA PRO A 88 -10.45 4.28 0.15
C PRO A 88 -11.73 3.45 0.23
N ILE A 89 -12.49 3.42 -0.85
CA ILE A 89 -13.60 2.50 -1.06
C ILE A 89 -13.04 1.31 -1.85
N ILE A 90 -13.03 0.13 -1.24
CA ILE A 90 -12.56 -1.08 -1.90
C ILE A 90 -13.77 -1.81 -2.51
N PRO A 91 -13.97 -1.74 -3.83
CA PRO A 91 -15.08 -2.44 -4.47
C PRO A 91 -14.83 -3.96 -4.43
N ILE A 92 -15.90 -4.71 -4.24
CA ILE A 92 -15.86 -6.19 -4.27
C ILE A 92 -16.06 -6.64 -5.71
N PHE A 93 -15.03 -7.24 -6.29
CA PHE A 93 -15.08 -7.83 -7.63
C PHE A 93 -15.09 -9.35 -7.55
N PRO A 94 -15.68 -10.05 -8.55
CA PRO A 94 -15.60 -11.50 -8.64
C PRO A 94 -14.24 -12.00 -9.17
N PHE A 95 -13.28 -11.11 -9.36
CA PHE A 95 -11.92 -11.36 -9.85
C PHE A 95 -10.96 -10.37 -9.17
N GLU A 96 -9.70 -10.69 -9.16
CA GLU A 96 -8.65 -9.80 -8.68
C GLU A 96 -8.23 -8.81 -9.78
N ILE A 97 -8.01 -7.56 -9.41
CA ILE A 97 -7.46 -6.53 -10.30
C ILE A 97 -5.94 -6.55 -10.17
N PRO A 98 -5.18 -6.65 -11.27
CA PRO A 98 -3.73 -6.64 -11.22
C PRO A 98 -3.17 -5.29 -10.75
N ASN A 99 -1.96 -5.31 -10.22
CA ASN A 99 -1.20 -4.09 -9.98
C ASN A 99 -0.86 -3.38 -11.30
N SER A 100 -0.80 -2.05 -11.25
CA SER A 100 -0.19 -1.24 -12.31
C SER A 100 1.33 -1.28 -12.19
N ILE A 101 1.99 -2.06 -13.05
CA ILE A 101 3.45 -2.19 -13.10
C ILE A 101 3.94 -1.59 -14.40
N ARG A 102 4.71 -0.51 -14.31
CA ARG A 102 5.17 0.24 -15.48
C ARG A 102 6.50 0.95 -15.19
N PRO A 103 7.24 1.39 -16.24
CA PRO A 103 8.38 2.27 -16.05
C PRO A 103 8.00 3.52 -15.26
N LEU A 104 8.87 3.95 -14.35
CA LEU A 104 8.69 5.21 -13.61
C LEU A 104 8.59 6.39 -14.56
N ASP A 105 9.42 6.41 -15.60
CA ASP A 105 9.38 7.38 -16.69
C ASP A 105 9.10 6.64 -18.01
N PRO A 106 7.87 6.73 -18.56
CA PRO A 106 7.53 6.05 -19.82
C PRO A 106 8.24 6.64 -21.05
N MET A 107 8.84 7.83 -20.93
CA MET A 107 9.55 8.50 -22.02
C MET A 107 11.02 8.09 -22.13
N MET A 108 11.55 7.38 -21.13
CA MET A 108 12.94 6.97 -21.06
C MET A 108 13.08 5.44 -21.06
N PRO A 109 14.10 4.88 -21.70
CA PRO A 109 14.42 3.47 -21.58
C PRO A 109 14.73 3.07 -20.12
N LEU A 110 14.41 1.83 -19.76
CA LEU A 110 14.80 1.27 -18.47
C LEU A 110 16.33 1.31 -18.30
N GLY A 111 16.78 1.63 -17.11
CA GLY A 111 18.20 1.78 -16.76
C GLY A 111 18.81 3.13 -17.05
N ASN A 112 18.11 4.00 -17.78
CA ASN A 112 18.57 5.37 -18.02
C ASN A 112 18.09 6.30 -16.90
N THR A 113 18.72 7.45 -16.78
CA THR A 113 18.25 8.52 -15.89
C THR A 113 16.90 9.05 -16.35
N THR A 114 15.94 9.20 -15.43
CA THR A 114 14.64 9.81 -15.73
C THR A 114 14.78 11.29 -16.10
N MET A 115 13.78 11.82 -16.78
CA MET A 115 13.71 13.27 -17.11
C MET A 115 13.10 14.10 -15.97
N PHE A 116 12.77 13.51 -14.84
CA PHE A 116 12.26 14.25 -13.70
C PHE A 116 13.34 15.18 -13.13
N ASN A 117 12.92 16.35 -12.69
CA ASN A 117 13.79 17.19 -11.89
C ASN A 117 13.92 16.56 -10.49
N PRO A 118 15.07 15.98 -10.12
CA PRO A 118 15.24 15.29 -8.85
C PRO A 118 15.38 16.32 -7.73
N ILE A 119 14.27 16.64 -7.11
CA ILE A 119 14.19 17.53 -5.94
C ILE A 119 13.42 16.82 -4.83
N ASP A 120 13.81 17.05 -3.58
CA ASP A 120 13.06 16.58 -2.42
C ASP A 120 11.84 17.46 -2.13
N ALA A 121 11.10 17.15 -1.05
CA ALA A 121 9.93 17.91 -0.65
C ALA A 121 10.24 19.35 -0.24
N ASP A 122 11.46 19.64 0.17
CA ASP A 122 11.94 20.98 0.52
C ASP A 122 12.47 21.76 -0.70
N GLY A 123 12.43 21.14 -1.90
CA GLY A 123 12.90 21.74 -3.15
C GLY A 123 14.41 21.65 -3.33
N ILE A 124 15.10 20.82 -2.54
CA ILE A 124 16.57 20.65 -2.62
C ILE A 124 16.88 19.59 -3.68
N PRO A 125 17.87 19.82 -4.56
CA PRO A 125 18.28 18.82 -5.54
C PRO A 125 18.75 17.51 -4.87
N THR A 126 18.26 16.39 -5.39
CA THR A 126 18.67 15.03 -5.01
C THR A 126 19.41 14.33 -6.15
N ASP A 127 19.89 13.12 -5.89
CA ASP A 127 20.51 12.31 -6.94
C ASP A 127 19.51 11.97 -8.05
N PRO A 128 19.98 11.89 -9.32
CA PRO A 128 19.14 11.50 -10.43
C PRO A 128 18.51 10.11 -10.23
N ILE A 129 17.23 10.00 -10.53
CA ILE A 129 16.49 8.73 -10.40
C ILE A 129 16.72 7.89 -11.65
N VAL A 130 17.10 6.63 -11.47
CA VAL A 130 17.24 5.67 -12.57
C VAL A 130 15.87 5.07 -12.88
N ASN A 131 15.50 5.09 -14.17
CA ASN A 131 14.24 4.53 -14.64
C ASN A 131 14.20 3.02 -14.45
N SER A 132 13.21 2.53 -13.74
CA SER A 132 12.98 1.12 -13.44
C SER A 132 11.50 0.78 -13.51
N LEU A 133 11.17 -0.50 -13.55
CA LEU A 133 9.79 -0.95 -13.34
C LEU A 133 9.40 -0.67 -11.90
N VAL A 134 8.24 -0.08 -11.73
CA VAL A 134 7.66 0.25 -10.42
C VAL A 134 6.25 -0.31 -10.33
N ASN A 135 5.95 -0.89 -9.19
CA ASN A 135 4.60 -1.28 -8.83
C ASN A 135 3.88 -0.09 -8.18
N PHE A 136 2.83 0.40 -8.85
CA PHE A 136 1.98 1.49 -8.35
C PHE A 136 0.72 0.97 -7.66
N GLY A 137 0.53 -0.34 -7.56
CA GLY A 137 -0.69 -0.92 -7.02
C GLY A 137 -1.90 -0.60 -7.89
N TRP A 138 -3.01 -0.21 -7.27
CA TRP A 138 -4.14 0.34 -8.00
C TRP A 138 -3.95 1.85 -8.15
N GLU A 139 -3.93 2.32 -9.38
CA GLU A 139 -3.80 3.75 -9.68
C GLU A 139 -5.18 4.36 -9.93
N TYR A 140 -5.48 5.39 -9.19
CA TYR A 140 -6.66 6.24 -9.33
C TYR A 140 -6.24 7.69 -9.45
N MET A 141 -7.21 8.59 -9.56
CA MET A 141 -6.94 10.02 -9.75
C MET A 141 -7.73 10.87 -8.79
N LEU A 142 -7.15 11.99 -8.42
CA LEU A 142 -7.87 13.17 -8.00
C LEU A 142 -7.67 14.26 -9.05
N HIS A 143 -8.70 15.02 -9.32
CA HIS A 143 -8.63 16.08 -10.33
C HIS A 143 -9.64 17.20 -10.06
N CYS A 144 -9.36 18.36 -10.63
CA CYS A 144 -10.32 19.45 -10.68
C CYS A 144 -11.42 19.11 -11.67
N HIS A 145 -12.68 19.28 -11.30
CA HIS A 145 -13.83 19.01 -12.16
C HIS A 145 -14.26 20.23 -13.01
N ILE A 146 -13.44 21.27 -13.09
CA ILE A 146 -13.54 22.31 -14.11
C ILE A 146 -12.89 21.76 -15.38
N LEU A 147 -13.68 21.54 -16.42
CA LEU A 147 -13.23 20.82 -17.62
C LEU A 147 -11.97 21.41 -18.25
N SER A 148 -11.84 22.72 -18.32
CA SER A 148 -10.64 23.38 -18.84
C SER A 148 -9.39 23.13 -17.99
N HIS A 149 -9.54 22.97 -16.68
CA HIS A 149 -8.43 22.63 -15.78
C HIS A 149 -8.06 21.16 -15.87
N GLU A 150 -9.05 20.30 -16.00
CA GLU A 150 -8.85 18.87 -16.23
C GLU A 150 -8.07 18.61 -17.52
N GLU A 151 -8.48 19.27 -18.63
CA GLU A 151 -7.78 19.21 -19.92
C GLU A 151 -6.35 19.79 -19.87
N MET A 152 -6.04 20.65 -18.91
CA MET A 152 -4.71 21.21 -18.64
C MET A 152 -3.93 20.43 -17.57
N ASP A 153 -4.27 19.16 -17.34
CA ASP A 153 -3.58 18.25 -16.41
C ASP A 153 -3.64 18.67 -14.93
N MET A 154 -4.72 19.34 -14.48
CA MET A 154 -4.96 19.55 -13.06
C MET A 154 -5.44 18.25 -12.42
N MET A 155 -4.59 17.24 -12.50
CA MET A 155 -4.80 15.85 -12.11
C MET A 155 -3.60 15.33 -11.33
N ARG A 156 -3.85 14.42 -10.37
CA ARG A 156 -2.80 13.75 -9.62
C ARG A 156 -3.16 12.29 -9.44
N PRO A 157 -2.23 11.36 -9.63
CA PRO A 157 -2.45 9.96 -9.35
C PRO A 157 -2.52 9.72 -7.84
N ILE A 158 -3.38 8.79 -7.45
CA ILE A 158 -3.45 8.22 -6.12
C ILE A 158 -3.18 6.73 -6.25
N THR A 159 -2.27 6.19 -5.45
CA THR A 159 -1.95 4.77 -5.45
C THR A 159 -2.50 4.09 -4.21
N VAL A 160 -3.08 2.90 -4.39
CA VAL A 160 -3.63 2.10 -3.30
C VAL A 160 -2.96 0.74 -3.29
N ALA A 161 -2.36 0.38 -2.15
CA ALA A 161 -1.82 -0.95 -1.93
C ALA A 161 -2.94 -1.90 -1.51
N MET A 162 -3.19 -2.93 -2.30
CA MET A 162 -4.17 -3.97 -1.97
C MET A 162 -3.47 -5.20 -1.40
N PRO A 163 -3.93 -5.74 -0.26
CA PRO A 163 -3.40 -6.99 0.25
C PRO A 163 -3.65 -8.12 -0.75
N PRO A 164 -2.65 -8.98 -1.02
CA PRO A 164 -2.85 -10.15 -1.87
C PRO A 164 -3.87 -11.12 -1.29
N ILE A 165 -4.47 -11.98 -2.12
CA ILE A 165 -5.26 -13.09 -1.62
C ILE A 165 -4.34 -14.05 -0.85
N ALA A 166 -4.75 -14.45 0.34
CA ALA A 166 -3.92 -15.28 1.21
C ALA A 166 -3.55 -16.63 0.55
N PRO A 167 -2.29 -17.06 0.62
CA PRO A 167 -1.89 -18.40 0.19
C PRO A 167 -2.65 -19.48 0.95
N ASN A 168 -2.89 -20.62 0.30
CA ASN A 168 -3.58 -21.75 0.92
C ASN A 168 -3.00 -23.09 0.45
N ALA A 169 -3.69 -24.20 0.79
CA ALA A 169 -3.33 -25.56 0.41
C ALA A 169 -1.85 -25.91 0.72
N LEU A 170 -1.37 -25.51 1.91
CA LEU A 170 -0.02 -25.82 2.34
C LEU A 170 0.14 -27.32 2.53
N LEU A 171 1.22 -27.87 1.97
CA LEU A 171 1.65 -29.25 2.10
C LEU A 171 3.17 -29.28 2.36
N HIS A 172 3.67 -30.39 2.89
CA HIS A 172 5.11 -30.57 3.07
C HIS A 172 5.58 -31.99 2.72
N SER A 173 6.86 -32.09 2.44
CA SER A 173 7.62 -33.35 2.44
C SER A 173 8.95 -33.15 3.16
N ILE A 174 9.42 -34.18 3.88
CA ILE A 174 10.68 -34.16 4.63
C ILE A 174 11.62 -35.17 4.01
N ASP A 175 12.87 -34.73 3.78
CA ASP A 175 13.98 -35.55 3.35
C ASP A 175 15.20 -35.19 4.21
N GLY A 176 15.55 -36.07 5.14
CA GLY A 176 16.60 -35.82 6.14
C GLY A 176 16.29 -34.56 6.96
N ASN A 177 17.19 -33.57 6.90
CA ASN A 177 17.07 -32.29 7.59
C ASN A 177 16.45 -31.20 6.73
N SER A 178 15.87 -31.56 5.59
CA SER A 178 15.22 -30.61 4.69
C SER A 178 13.72 -30.82 4.69
N LEU A 179 12.97 -29.73 4.80
CA LEU A 179 11.52 -29.72 4.62
C LEU A 179 11.19 -28.88 3.38
N THR A 180 10.54 -29.49 2.41
CA THR A 180 9.96 -28.76 1.27
C THR A 180 8.53 -28.40 1.61
N LEU A 181 8.25 -27.11 1.75
CA LEU A 181 6.92 -26.55 1.88
C LEU A 181 6.40 -26.21 0.49
N THR A 182 5.16 -26.58 0.18
CA THR A 182 4.46 -26.18 -1.04
C THR A 182 3.13 -25.53 -0.67
N TRP A 183 2.70 -24.58 -1.51
CA TRP A 183 1.39 -23.91 -1.32
C TRP A 183 0.82 -23.50 -2.67
N MET A 184 -0.47 -23.15 -2.65
CA MET A 184 -1.12 -22.49 -3.77
C MET A 184 -1.09 -20.98 -3.56
N ASP A 185 -0.48 -20.30 -4.52
CA ASP A 185 -0.57 -18.87 -4.70
C ASP A 185 -1.89 -18.55 -5.42
N ASN A 186 -2.75 -17.81 -4.74
CA ASN A 186 -4.11 -17.50 -5.22
C ASN A 186 -4.25 -16.07 -5.73
N SER A 187 -3.18 -15.26 -5.62
CA SER A 187 -3.20 -13.85 -5.95
C SER A 187 -2.39 -13.57 -7.22
N ILE A 188 -2.64 -12.41 -7.81
CA ILE A 188 -1.86 -11.87 -8.92
C ILE A 188 -1.20 -10.54 -8.57
N THR A 189 -1.26 -10.13 -7.29
CA THR A 189 -0.81 -8.81 -6.85
C THR A 189 0.40 -8.84 -5.92
N GLU A 190 0.86 -10.03 -5.51
CA GLU A 190 2.01 -10.16 -4.65
C GLU A 190 3.32 -9.78 -5.35
N THR A 191 4.23 -9.21 -4.57
CA THR A 191 5.60 -8.88 -4.98
C THR A 191 6.63 -9.76 -4.29
N GLU A 192 6.24 -10.45 -3.21
CA GLU A 192 7.11 -11.30 -2.42
C GLU A 192 6.28 -12.28 -1.58
N PHE A 193 6.83 -13.47 -1.36
CA PHE A 193 6.38 -14.38 -0.31
C PHE A 193 7.44 -14.44 0.79
N GLU A 194 7.01 -14.30 2.04
CA GLU A 194 7.84 -14.56 3.20
C GLU A 194 7.37 -15.85 3.88
N ILE A 195 8.31 -16.72 4.18
CA ILE A 195 8.05 -17.96 4.87
C ILE A 195 8.41 -17.78 6.33
N GLU A 196 7.47 -17.99 7.20
CA GLU A 196 7.64 -17.88 8.64
C GLU A 196 7.42 -19.22 9.32
N VAL A 197 8.16 -19.45 10.41
CA VAL A 197 8.11 -20.67 11.22
C VAL A 197 7.92 -20.31 12.68
N THR A 198 7.30 -21.21 13.42
CA THR A 198 7.17 -21.14 14.88
C THR A 198 7.56 -22.44 15.55
N SER A 199 8.14 -22.33 16.75
CA SER A 199 8.44 -23.44 17.65
C SER A 199 7.58 -23.46 18.92
N ASP A 200 6.78 -22.41 19.14
CA ASP A 200 5.93 -22.25 20.33
C ASP A 200 4.45 -22.01 19.97
N GLY A 201 4.13 -21.85 18.68
CA GLY A 201 2.79 -21.54 18.18
C GLY A 201 2.38 -20.07 18.29
N PHE A 202 3.22 -19.21 18.89
CA PHE A 202 2.92 -17.80 19.16
C PHE A 202 3.91 -16.87 18.47
N THR A 203 5.21 -17.19 18.58
CA THR A 203 6.29 -16.37 18.02
C THR A 203 6.65 -16.88 16.63
N TRP A 204 6.53 -16.01 15.63
CA TRP A 204 6.85 -16.33 14.24
C TRP A 204 8.15 -15.68 13.82
N VAL A 205 9.01 -16.47 13.21
CA VAL A 205 10.34 -16.06 12.75
C VAL A 205 10.45 -16.30 11.24
N SER A 206 10.93 -15.29 10.52
CA SER A 206 11.17 -15.39 9.09
C SER A 206 12.31 -16.36 8.80
N LEU A 207 12.09 -17.29 7.87
CA LEU A 207 13.12 -18.18 7.33
C LEU A 207 13.73 -17.66 6.04
N GLY A 208 13.00 -16.86 5.30
CA GLY A 208 13.42 -16.32 4.04
C GLY A 208 12.27 -15.80 3.20
N THR A 209 12.61 -15.22 2.05
CA THR A 209 11.67 -14.64 1.14
C THR A 209 11.86 -15.17 -0.28
N ILE A 210 10.79 -15.18 -1.06
CA ILE A 210 10.80 -15.50 -2.48
C ILE A 210 10.22 -14.28 -3.20
N PRO A 211 11.03 -13.50 -3.93
CA PRO A 211 10.53 -12.37 -4.70
C PRO A 211 9.73 -12.85 -5.91
N VAL A 212 8.70 -12.07 -6.26
CA VAL A 212 8.01 -12.18 -7.54
C VAL A 212 8.57 -11.12 -8.48
N SER A 213 8.94 -11.53 -9.70
CA SER A 213 9.54 -10.61 -10.66
C SER A 213 8.51 -9.61 -11.20
N LEU A 214 8.83 -8.33 -11.17
CA LEU A 214 8.02 -7.28 -11.79
C LEU A 214 8.01 -7.38 -13.34
N ASP A 215 8.95 -8.09 -13.94
CA ASP A 215 8.97 -8.37 -15.39
C ASP A 215 7.94 -9.43 -15.78
N GLN A 216 7.50 -10.25 -14.82
CA GLN A 216 6.52 -11.31 -15.00
C GLN A 216 5.47 -11.25 -13.90
N PRO A 217 4.73 -10.14 -13.83
CA PRO A 217 3.72 -9.95 -12.81
C PRO A 217 2.48 -10.81 -13.09
N ASN A 218 1.55 -10.79 -12.15
CA ASN A 218 0.22 -11.38 -12.29
C ASN A 218 0.25 -12.91 -12.49
N THR A 219 1.20 -13.58 -11.83
CA THR A 219 1.30 -15.04 -11.86
C THR A 219 0.70 -15.64 -10.59
N HIS A 220 -0.03 -16.72 -10.74
CA HIS A 220 -0.57 -17.53 -9.65
C HIS A 220 -0.26 -19.02 -9.90
N GLY A 221 -0.47 -19.87 -8.90
CA GLY A 221 -0.28 -21.31 -9.04
C GLY A 221 0.59 -21.91 -7.93
N PRO A 222 1.08 -23.14 -8.11
CA PRO A 222 1.87 -23.81 -7.08
C PRO A 222 3.23 -23.13 -6.88
N ARG A 223 3.61 -22.92 -5.63
CA ARG A 223 4.91 -22.40 -5.19
C ARG A 223 5.54 -23.35 -4.19
N SER A 224 6.84 -23.22 -3.99
CA SER A 224 7.57 -24.03 -3.02
C SER A 224 8.75 -23.29 -2.39
N PHE A 225 9.11 -23.71 -1.18
CA PHE A 225 10.28 -23.24 -0.45
C PHE A 225 10.94 -24.44 0.24
N ILE A 226 12.26 -24.47 0.30
CA ILE A 226 13.01 -25.53 0.96
C ILE A 226 13.69 -24.95 2.21
N ASP A 227 13.26 -25.45 3.37
CA ASP A 227 13.93 -25.23 4.63
C ASP A 227 15.02 -26.30 4.79
N THR A 228 16.27 -25.92 4.56
CA THR A 228 17.42 -26.84 4.61
C THR A 228 17.92 -27.15 6.03
N ASN A 229 17.35 -26.46 7.03
CA ASN A 229 17.71 -26.64 8.45
C ASN A 229 16.47 -27.02 9.27
N TYR A 230 15.62 -27.85 8.71
CA TYR A 230 14.45 -28.35 9.41
C TYR A 230 14.85 -29.15 10.66
N SER A 231 14.11 -28.94 11.73
CA SER A 231 14.18 -29.75 12.96
C SER A 231 12.78 -29.92 13.53
N GLU A 232 12.58 -30.98 14.31
CA GLU A 232 11.28 -31.28 14.96
C GLU A 232 10.82 -30.22 15.97
N SER A 233 11.68 -29.29 16.35
CA SER A 233 11.32 -28.14 17.17
C SER A 233 10.48 -27.11 16.41
N ARG A 234 10.45 -27.16 15.08
CA ARG A 234 9.60 -26.30 14.22
C ARG A 234 8.25 -26.96 14.09
N ILE A 235 7.25 -26.41 14.80
CA ILE A 235 5.94 -27.03 14.91
C ILE A 235 4.93 -26.59 13.84
N ALA A 236 5.11 -25.37 13.30
CA ALA A 236 4.23 -24.90 12.25
C ALA A 236 4.93 -23.88 11.33
N TYR A 237 4.42 -23.79 10.11
CA TYR A 237 4.82 -22.83 9.08
C TYR A 237 3.60 -22.00 8.66
N ARG A 238 3.85 -20.80 8.18
CA ARG A 238 2.89 -20.01 7.41
C ARG A 238 3.58 -19.27 6.29
N VAL A 239 2.84 -18.96 5.26
CA VAL A 239 3.30 -18.17 4.11
C VAL A 239 2.61 -16.82 4.14
N VAL A 240 3.39 -15.76 4.09
CA VAL A 240 2.92 -14.36 4.05
C VAL A 240 3.13 -13.85 2.63
N ALA A 241 2.04 -13.60 1.91
CA ALA A 241 2.07 -12.91 0.63
C ALA A 241 2.09 -11.40 0.88
N LYS A 242 3.01 -10.69 0.26
CA LYS A 242 3.20 -9.25 0.40
C LYS A 242 3.02 -8.55 -0.93
N ASN A 243 2.37 -7.40 -0.92
CA ASN A 243 2.32 -6.47 -2.03
C ASN A 243 3.00 -5.16 -1.61
N THR A 244 4.12 -4.85 -2.24
CA THR A 244 4.86 -3.61 -1.99
C THR A 244 4.69 -2.70 -3.19
N ILE A 245 4.17 -1.51 -2.96
CA ILE A 245 4.02 -0.46 -3.96
C ILE A 245 5.02 0.67 -3.70
N GLY A 246 5.31 1.47 -4.74
CA GLY A 246 6.27 2.56 -4.65
C GLY A 246 7.69 2.15 -5.07
N TYR A 247 8.60 3.10 -5.08
CA TYR A 247 9.98 2.89 -5.55
C TYR A 247 11.05 3.20 -4.50
N GLY A 248 10.63 3.46 -3.26
CA GLY A 248 11.57 3.89 -2.21
C GLY A 248 11.98 5.37 -2.37
N MET A 249 13.03 5.79 -1.70
CA MET A 249 13.50 7.18 -1.67
C MET A 249 12.43 8.14 -1.12
N GLU A 250 12.06 9.19 -1.85
CA GLU A 250 11.09 10.20 -1.44
C GLU A 250 9.63 9.73 -1.52
N PHE A 251 9.36 8.64 -2.24
CA PHE A 251 8.10 7.93 -2.22
C PHE A 251 8.28 6.61 -1.49
N PRO A 252 8.16 6.60 -0.15
CA PRO A 252 8.44 5.41 0.64
C PRO A 252 7.56 4.25 0.20
N ALA A 253 8.18 3.10 0.06
CA ALA A 253 7.45 1.89 -0.30
C ALA A 253 6.46 1.53 0.80
N LEU A 254 5.21 1.27 0.40
CA LEU A 254 4.16 0.78 1.29
C LEU A 254 3.95 -0.72 1.04
N THR A 255 4.08 -1.52 2.09
CA THR A 255 3.85 -2.97 2.02
C THR A 255 2.60 -3.35 2.79
N VAL A 256 1.67 -4.00 2.11
CA VAL A 256 0.51 -4.67 2.68
C VAL A 256 0.65 -6.17 2.54
N LYS A 257 -0.02 -6.94 3.40
CA LYS A 257 0.20 -8.38 3.45
C LYS A 257 -1.04 -9.17 3.82
N SER A 258 -1.08 -10.42 3.36
CA SER A 258 -2.00 -11.45 3.80
C SER A 258 -1.23 -12.72 4.15
N MET A 259 -1.75 -13.52 5.04
CA MET A 259 -1.05 -14.73 5.49
C MET A 259 -1.94 -15.96 5.42
N SER A 260 -1.34 -17.09 5.11
CA SER A 260 -2.02 -18.38 5.22
C SER A 260 -2.41 -18.68 6.66
N ALA A 261 -3.35 -19.61 6.85
CA ALA A 261 -3.51 -20.24 8.14
C ALA A 261 -2.19 -20.94 8.55
N PRO A 262 -1.90 -21.05 9.87
CA PRO A 262 -0.78 -21.86 10.34
C PRO A 262 -0.91 -23.31 9.86
N TYR A 263 0.17 -23.85 9.32
CA TYR A 263 0.25 -25.23 8.86
C TYR A 263 1.19 -26.00 9.78
N PHE A 264 0.62 -26.92 10.53
CA PHE A 264 1.35 -27.70 11.54
C PHE A 264 2.07 -28.89 10.90
N VAL A 265 3.36 -29.09 11.26
CA VAL A 265 4.20 -30.19 10.82
C VAL A 265 4.57 -31.04 12.05
N GLY A 266 4.39 -32.38 11.97
CA GLY A 266 4.79 -33.31 13.04
C GLY A 266 3.70 -33.69 14.04
N THR A 267 4.09 -34.56 14.99
CA THR A 267 3.19 -35.27 15.92
C THR A 267 2.77 -34.48 17.17
N LEU A 268 3.31 -33.26 17.36
CA LEU A 268 3.06 -32.44 18.57
C LEU A 268 1.66 -31.80 18.65
N PHE A 269 0.86 -31.93 17.60
CA PHE A 269 -0.48 -31.34 17.53
C PHE A 269 -1.40 -31.69 18.70
N TYR A 270 -1.19 -32.87 19.32
CA TYR A 270 -2.06 -33.35 20.43
C TYR A 270 -1.71 -32.81 21.82
N GLN A 271 -0.56 -32.17 22.00
CA GLN A 271 -0.15 -31.68 23.33
C GLN A 271 -0.67 -30.26 23.66
N PHE A 272 -1.16 -29.53 22.67
CA PHE A 272 -1.63 -28.14 22.84
C PHE A 272 -3.15 -27.95 22.80
N LEU A 273 -3.92 -29.02 22.68
CA LEU A 273 -5.37 -28.93 22.90
C LEU A 273 -5.60 -28.84 24.41
N PRO A 274 -6.21 -27.75 24.92
CA PRO A 274 -6.64 -27.78 26.34
C PRO A 274 -7.58 -28.95 26.53
N GLU A 275 -7.35 -29.77 27.57
CA GLU A 275 -8.34 -30.72 28.00
C GLU A 275 -9.66 -29.97 28.23
N ILE A 276 -10.60 -30.15 27.33
CA ILE A 276 -11.99 -29.75 27.59
C ILE A 276 -12.46 -30.68 28.69
N ALA A 277 -12.37 -30.18 29.93
CA ALA A 277 -12.95 -30.87 31.08
C ALA A 277 -14.40 -31.18 30.76
N LYS A 278 -14.75 -32.46 30.87
CA LYS A 278 -16.12 -32.99 30.77
C LYS A 278 -16.98 -32.45 31.89
#